data_967043b32d58d40651313382b5468a44
#
_entry.id   967043b32d58d40651313382b5468a44
#
_cell.length_a   1.000
_cell.length_b   1.000
_cell.length_c   1.000
_cell.angle_alpha   90.00
_cell.angle_beta   90.00
_cell.angle_gamma   90.00
#
_symmetry.space_group_name_H-M   'P 1'
#
loop_
_entity.id
_entity.type
_entity.pdbx_description
1 polymer ?
#
loop_
_entity_poly.entity_id
_entity_poly.type
_entity_poly.pdbx_seq_one_letter_code
_entity_poly.pdbx_strand_id
1 'polypeptide(L)'
;MTAADELDQARALAIDACGRIAQFWGFTRTMGRAFGLLYLSRDPLPQADIQARLGISAGSASMTLSALGRWGVVHKIWVRGQRREHYQAETDFWKMISGVLNERERREISAAVEVVGRAEAAARAAADSAARASTKADADFVVERVVRLGDICRIGETMLDMLLGQLTLDVGRFRDVLKVAPPTPSPEPKIAPPVRDQRRRR
;
A
#
# COMPACT_ATOMS: atom_id res chain seq x y z
N MET A 1 18.27 -22.60 25.37
CA MET A 1 17.66 -21.99 24.18
C MET A 1 18.53 -22.40 23.01
N THR A 2 17.99 -22.96 21.98
CA THR A 2 18.75 -23.39 20.80
C THR A 2 18.84 -22.24 19.79
N ALA A 3 19.80 -22.29 18.86
CA ALA A 3 19.89 -21.28 17.78
C ALA A 3 18.62 -21.22 16.92
N ALA A 4 17.87 -22.33 16.83
CA ALA A 4 16.56 -22.35 16.16
C ALA A 4 15.51 -21.58 16.94
N ASP A 5 15.46 -21.73 18.27
CA ASP A 5 14.52 -21.00 19.13
C ASP A 5 14.79 -19.48 19.07
N GLU A 6 16.07 -19.09 19.06
CA GLU A 6 16.48 -17.68 18.94
C GLU A 6 16.07 -17.08 17.59
N LEU A 7 16.22 -17.83 16.50
CA LEU A 7 15.82 -17.41 15.17
C LEU A 7 14.30 -17.25 15.04
N ASP A 8 13.53 -18.16 15.62
CA ASP A 8 12.06 -18.07 15.60
C ASP A 8 11.55 -16.91 16.47
N GLN A 9 12.21 -16.65 17.60
CA GLN A 9 11.96 -15.46 18.40
C GLN A 9 12.27 -14.16 17.63
N ALA A 10 13.40 -14.11 16.93
CA ALA A 10 13.75 -12.96 16.11
C ALA A 10 12.73 -12.71 14.98
N ARG A 11 12.28 -13.77 14.32
CA ARG A 11 11.20 -13.69 13.31
C ARG A 11 9.91 -13.14 13.91
N ALA A 12 9.49 -13.65 15.06
CA ALA A 12 8.26 -13.21 15.71
C ALA A 12 8.32 -11.70 16.08
N LEU A 13 9.44 -11.24 16.63
CA LEU A 13 9.69 -9.83 16.96
C LEU A 13 9.66 -8.95 15.70
N ALA A 14 10.28 -9.38 14.62
CA ALA A 14 10.31 -8.64 13.37
C ALA A 14 8.92 -8.55 12.72
N ILE A 15 8.13 -9.64 12.74
CA ILE A 15 6.73 -9.66 12.27
C ILE A 15 5.89 -8.67 13.09
N ASP A 16 6.08 -8.63 14.41
CA ASP A 16 5.34 -7.72 15.28
C ASP A 16 5.75 -6.25 15.04
N ALA A 17 7.04 -6.00 14.81
CA ALA A 17 7.54 -4.68 14.43
C ALA A 17 6.93 -4.21 13.11
N CYS A 18 6.82 -5.06 12.08
CA CYS A 18 6.11 -4.75 10.84
C CYS A 18 4.64 -4.36 11.10
N GLY A 19 3.97 -5.07 12.03
CA GLY A 19 2.61 -4.72 12.44
C GLY A 19 2.50 -3.34 13.07
N ARG A 20 3.44 -2.95 13.92
CA ARG A 20 3.49 -1.62 14.55
C ARG A 20 3.79 -0.51 13.54
N ILE A 21 4.77 -0.74 12.66
CA ILE A 21 5.11 0.20 11.59
C ILE A 21 3.90 0.43 10.68
N ALA A 22 3.21 -0.63 10.27
CA ALA A 22 2.00 -0.52 9.46
C ALA A 22 0.92 0.34 10.15
N GLN A 23 0.69 0.16 11.46
CA GLN A 23 -0.26 0.98 12.22
C GLN A 23 0.14 2.46 12.25
N PHE A 24 1.42 2.77 12.41
CA PHE A 24 1.91 4.14 12.34
C PHE A 24 1.58 4.81 11.00
N TRP A 25 1.64 4.06 9.90
CA TRP A 25 1.27 4.51 8.56
C TRP A 25 -0.23 4.41 8.26
N GLY A 26 -1.08 4.14 9.26
CA GLY A 26 -2.53 4.07 9.09
C GLY A 26 -3.05 2.79 8.43
N PHE A 27 -2.25 1.73 8.41
CA PHE A 27 -2.67 0.39 7.98
C PHE A 27 -3.13 -0.45 9.19
N THR A 28 -3.74 -1.60 8.93
CA THR A 28 -4.05 -2.51 10.04
C THR A 28 -2.78 -3.26 10.50
N ARG A 29 -2.73 -3.58 11.80
CA ARG A 29 -1.64 -4.42 12.35
C ARG A 29 -1.54 -5.76 11.64
N THR A 30 -2.68 -6.34 11.25
CA THR A 30 -2.75 -7.60 10.52
C THR A 30 -2.06 -7.51 9.16
N MET A 31 -2.23 -6.39 8.43
CA MET A 31 -1.53 -6.15 7.16
C MET A 31 -0.02 -6.13 7.33
N GLY A 32 0.48 -5.40 8.31
CA GLY A 32 1.91 -5.35 8.60
C GLY A 32 2.48 -6.71 9.02
N ARG A 33 1.76 -7.45 9.88
CA ARG A 33 2.17 -8.81 10.28
C ARG A 33 2.15 -9.81 9.11
N ALA A 34 1.16 -9.72 8.22
CA ALA A 34 1.09 -10.57 7.03
C ALA A 34 2.23 -10.29 6.06
N PHE A 35 2.53 -9.01 5.81
CA PHE A 35 3.69 -8.62 5.03
C PHE A 35 4.98 -9.13 5.68
N GLY A 36 5.21 -8.86 6.97
CA GLY A 36 6.41 -9.28 7.70
C GLY A 36 6.61 -10.81 7.69
N LEU A 37 5.53 -11.58 7.84
CA LEU A 37 5.57 -13.03 7.74
C LEU A 37 6.03 -13.48 6.36
N LEU A 38 5.47 -12.93 5.29
CA LEU A 38 5.84 -13.27 3.91
C LEU A 38 7.25 -12.80 3.56
N TYR A 39 7.65 -11.60 4.02
CA TYR A 39 8.97 -11.04 3.79
C TYR A 39 10.09 -11.87 4.42
N LEU A 40 9.83 -12.45 5.60
CA LEU A 40 10.77 -13.30 6.33
C LEU A 40 10.65 -14.79 5.98
N SER A 41 9.76 -15.13 5.05
CA SER A 41 9.60 -16.51 4.55
C SER A 41 10.47 -16.72 3.32
N ARG A 42 11.28 -17.78 3.33
CA ARG A 42 12.13 -18.16 2.20
C ARG A 42 11.29 -18.57 0.99
N ASP A 43 10.24 -19.33 1.24
CA ASP A 43 9.35 -19.87 0.23
C ASP A 43 7.99 -19.17 0.29
N PRO A 44 7.29 -19.05 -0.85
CA PRO A 44 5.95 -18.53 -0.90
C PRO A 44 4.98 -19.37 -0.06
N LEU A 45 4.06 -18.72 0.65
CA LEU A 45 3.12 -19.38 1.54
C LEU A 45 1.70 -19.42 0.97
N PRO A 46 0.98 -20.55 1.08
CA PRO A 46 -0.44 -20.57 0.80
C PRO A 46 -1.22 -19.83 1.88
N GLN A 47 -2.41 -19.32 1.55
CA GLN A 47 -3.24 -18.56 2.48
C GLN A 47 -3.51 -19.32 3.81
N ALA A 48 -3.69 -20.63 3.76
CA ALA A 48 -3.95 -21.45 4.96
C ALA A 48 -2.79 -21.38 5.98
N ASP A 49 -1.55 -21.37 5.49
CA ASP A 49 -0.37 -21.29 6.36
C ASP A 49 -0.23 -19.90 6.97
N ILE A 50 -0.58 -18.85 6.20
CA ILE A 50 -0.62 -17.48 6.70
C ILE A 50 -1.66 -17.34 7.81
N GLN A 51 -2.86 -17.91 7.63
CA GLN A 51 -3.90 -17.96 8.65
C GLN A 51 -3.41 -18.62 9.93
N ALA A 52 -2.85 -19.82 9.82
CA ALA A 52 -2.39 -20.60 10.95
C ALA A 52 -1.28 -19.87 11.74
N ARG A 53 -0.27 -19.31 11.03
CA ARG A 53 0.87 -18.65 11.67
C ARG A 53 0.52 -17.30 12.29
N LEU A 54 -0.47 -16.59 11.75
CA LEU A 54 -0.91 -15.30 12.27
C LEU A 54 -2.07 -15.39 13.27
N GLY A 55 -2.73 -16.56 13.35
CA GLY A 55 -3.92 -16.76 14.19
C GLY A 55 -5.12 -15.94 13.72
N ILE A 56 -5.35 -15.81 12.40
CA ILE A 56 -6.43 -15.01 11.81
C ILE A 56 -7.43 -15.88 11.04
N SER A 57 -8.66 -15.38 10.89
CA SER A 57 -9.70 -16.07 10.11
C SER A 57 -9.40 -16.08 8.61
N ALA A 58 -10.02 -17.01 7.88
CA ALA A 58 -9.91 -17.10 6.42
C ALA A 58 -10.35 -15.80 5.72
N GLY A 59 -11.43 -15.19 6.18
CA GLY A 59 -11.92 -13.91 5.67
C GLY A 59 -10.92 -12.78 5.91
N SER A 60 -10.37 -12.68 7.11
CA SER A 60 -9.35 -11.69 7.45
C SER A 60 -8.08 -11.85 6.59
N ALA A 61 -7.62 -13.09 6.40
CA ALA A 61 -6.46 -13.37 5.53
C ALA A 61 -6.73 -12.98 4.08
N SER A 62 -7.88 -13.37 3.52
CA SER A 62 -8.26 -13.05 2.15
C SER A 62 -8.34 -11.53 1.91
N MET A 63 -9.01 -10.79 2.80
CA MET A 63 -9.09 -9.33 2.71
C MET A 63 -7.73 -8.67 2.81
N THR A 64 -6.89 -9.11 3.76
CA THR A 64 -5.54 -8.61 3.97
C THR A 64 -4.65 -8.84 2.75
N LEU A 65 -4.60 -10.06 2.23
CA LEU A 65 -3.80 -10.42 1.06
C LEU A 65 -4.28 -9.71 -0.20
N SER A 66 -5.60 -9.55 -0.37
CA SER A 66 -6.16 -8.79 -1.48
C SER A 66 -5.76 -7.31 -1.43
N ALA A 67 -5.80 -6.68 -0.25
CA ALA A 67 -5.39 -5.30 -0.08
C ALA A 67 -3.89 -5.12 -0.35
N LEU A 68 -3.03 -5.97 0.23
CA LEU A 68 -1.59 -5.93 0.01
C LEU A 68 -1.22 -6.21 -1.46
N GLY A 69 -1.99 -7.07 -2.14
CA GLY A 69 -1.82 -7.34 -3.57
C GLY A 69 -2.15 -6.14 -4.45
N ARG A 70 -3.21 -5.39 -4.14
CA ARG A 70 -3.56 -4.15 -4.87
C ARG A 70 -2.47 -3.08 -4.76
N TRP A 71 -1.78 -3.01 -3.63
CA TRP A 71 -0.67 -2.05 -3.44
C TRP A 71 0.68 -2.56 -3.96
N GLY A 72 0.72 -3.76 -4.55
CA GLY A 72 1.95 -4.33 -5.09
C GLY A 72 3.00 -4.72 -4.04
N VAL A 73 2.62 -4.78 -2.75
CA VAL A 73 3.52 -5.20 -1.65
C VAL A 73 3.52 -6.70 -1.41
N VAL A 74 2.54 -7.41 -1.97
CA VAL A 74 2.45 -8.88 -1.96
C VAL A 74 2.02 -9.36 -3.34
N HIS A 75 2.66 -10.40 -3.82
CA HIS A 75 2.36 -11.02 -5.12
C HIS A 75 1.75 -12.40 -4.94
N LYS A 76 0.71 -12.68 -5.74
CA LYS A 76 0.13 -13.99 -5.88
C LYS A 76 0.91 -14.77 -6.94
N ILE A 77 1.38 -15.95 -6.60
CA ILE A 77 2.19 -16.79 -7.50
C ILE A 77 1.69 -18.23 -7.54
N TRP A 78 1.99 -18.91 -8.63
CA TRP A 78 1.71 -20.33 -8.79
C TRP A 78 3.01 -21.15 -8.62
N VAL A 79 3.00 -22.06 -7.64
CA VAL A 79 4.12 -22.93 -7.37
C VAL A 79 3.91 -24.26 -8.12
N ARG A 80 4.95 -24.73 -8.83
CA ARG A 80 4.88 -25.97 -9.59
C ARG A 80 4.51 -27.16 -8.72
N GLY A 81 3.50 -27.94 -9.14
CA GLY A 81 3.02 -29.12 -8.40
C GLY A 81 2.03 -28.81 -7.28
N GLN A 82 1.72 -27.53 -7.05
CA GLN A 82 0.75 -27.09 -6.06
C GLN A 82 -0.54 -26.64 -6.76
N ARG A 83 -1.70 -27.04 -6.22
CA ARG A 83 -3.01 -26.62 -6.75
C ARG A 83 -3.53 -25.34 -6.12
N ARG A 84 -2.83 -24.78 -5.13
CA ARG A 84 -3.24 -23.62 -4.35
C ARG A 84 -2.43 -22.41 -4.76
N GLU A 85 -3.04 -21.25 -4.67
CA GLU A 85 -2.35 -19.96 -4.79
C GLU A 85 -1.40 -19.77 -3.60
N HIS A 86 -0.22 -19.24 -3.89
CA HIS A 86 0.78 -18.87 -2.90
C HIS A 86 1.04 -17.39 -2.96
N TYR A 87 1.54 -16.86 -1.89
CA TYR A 87 1.79 -15.43 -1.72
C TYR A 87 3.25 -15.21 -1.34
N GLN A 88 3.85 -14.19 -1.90
CA GLN A 88 5.22 -13.76 -1.64
C GLN A 88 5.24 -12.24 -1.47
N ALA A 89 6.08 -11.74 -0.55
CA ALA A 89 6.27 -10.30 -0.39
C ALA A 89 7.11 -9.71 -1.53
N GLU A 90 6.82 -8.48 -1.92
CA GLU A 90 7.76 -7.66 -2.67
C GLU A 90 8.97 -7.36 -1.79
N THR A 91 10.15 -7.46 -2.37
CA THR A 91 11.42 -7.18 -1.68
C THR A 91 12.06 -5.87 -2.11
N ASP A 92 11.62 -5.31 -3.22
CA ASP A 92 12.02 -3.99 -3.65
C ASP A 92 11.24 -2.92 -2.87
N PHE A 93 11.93 -2.31 -1.92
CA PHE A 93 11.34 -1.30 -1.03
C PHE A 93 10.74 -0.11 -1.79
N TRP A 94 11.36 0.28 -2.92
CA TRP A 94 10.89 1.42 -3.71
C TRP A 94 9.63 1.09 -4.48
N LYS A 95 9.52 -0.12 -5.00
CA LYS A 95 8.28 -0.61 -5.61
C LYS A 95 7.14 -0.65 -4.60
N MET A 96 7.43 -1.09 -3.36
CA MET A 96 6.43 -1.11 -2.29
C MET A 96 5.92 0.29 -1.97
N ILE A 97 6.82 1.26 -1.72
CA ILE A 97 6.45 2.65 -1.43
C ILE A 97 5.66 3.24 -2.59
N SER A 98 6.17 3.12 -3.82
CA SER A 98 5.49 3.64 -5.01
C SER A 98 4.11 3.03 -5.20
N GLY A 99 3.96 1.72 -4.94
CA GLY A 99 2.66 1.03 -5.01
C GLY A 99 1.65 1.58 -4.00
N VAL A 100 2.07 1.76 -2.75
CA VAL A 100 1.21 2.33 -1.70
C VAL A 100 0.83 3.78 -2.02
N LEU A 101 1.80 4.62 -2.37
CA LEU A 101 1.57 6.03 -2.69
C LEU A 101 0.62 6.20 -3.88
N ASN A 102 0.80 5.42 -4.95
CA ASN A 102 -0.07 5.49 -6.13
C ASN A 102 -1.49 5.00 -5.86
N GLU A 103 -1.63 3.84 -5.21
CA GLU A 103 -2.92 3.17 -5.10
C GLU A 103 -3.78 3.66 -3.94
N ARG A 104 -3.17 4.27 -2.93
CA ARG A 104 -3.87 4.74 -1.74
C ARG A 104 -3.78 6.26 -1.62
N GLU A 105 -2.60 6.80 -1.38
CA GLU A 105 -2.45 8.21 -1.00
C GLU A 105 -2.91 9.15 -2.13
N ARG A 106 -2.61 8.83 -3.37
CA ARG A 106 -3.05 9.61 -4.52
C ARG A 106 -4.57 9.65 -4.64
N ARG A 107 -5.24 8.53 -4.43
CA ARG A 107 -6.72 8.48 -4.47
C ARG A 107 -7.36 9.28 -3.36
N GLU A 108 -6.82 9.21 -2.15
CA GLU A 108 -7.34 9.97 -1.00
C GLU A 108 -7.16 11.47 -1.19
N ILE A 109 -6.00 11.91 -1.67
CA ILE A 109 -5.73 13.33 -1.95
C ILE A 109 -6.65 13.84 -3.08
N SER A 110 -6.76 13.12 -4.20
CA SER A 110 -7.64 13.53 -5.30
C SER A 110 -9.12 13.58 -4.88
N ALA A 111 -9.58 12.63 -4.06
CA ALA A 111 -10.92 12.67 -3.49
C ALA A 111 -11.12 13.89 -2.57
N ALA A 112 -10.12 14.24 -1.76
CA ALA A 112 -10.16 15.42 -0.91
C ALA A 112 -10.25 16.73 -1.75
N VAL A 113 -9.45 16.84 -2.81
CA VAL A 113 -9.48 17.98 -3.76
C VAL A 113 -10.87 18.14 -4.36
N GLU A 114 -11.50 17.04 -4.79
CA GLU A 114 -12.86 17.07 -5.36
C GLU A 114 -13.91 17.53 -4.32
N VAL A 115 -13.87 17.00 -3.11
CA VAL A 115 -14.81 17.37 -2.04
C VAL A 115 -14.65 18.83 -1.65
N VAL A 116 -13.42 19.31 -1.48
CA VAL A 116 -13.15 20.72 -1.15
C VAL A 116 -13.56 21.63 -2.30
N GLY A 117 -13.37 21.23 -3.56
CA GLY A 117 -13.85 22.00 -4.73
C GLY A 117 -15.36 22.16 -4.74
N ARG A 118 -16.12 21.11 -4.38
CA ARG A 118 -17.58 21.21 -4.23
C ARG A 118 -17.99 22.14 -3.09
N ALA A 119 -17.27 22.08 -1.97
CA ALA A 119 -17.51 22.99 -0.84
C ALA A 119 -17.23 24.46 -1.21
N GLU A 120 -16.18 24.72 -1.97
CA GLU A 120 -15.85 26.06 -2.49
C GLU A 120 -16.97 26.58 -3.40
N ALA A 121 -17.45 25.79 -4.35
CA ALA A 121 -18.53 26.16 -5.22
C ALA A 121 -19.82 26.50 -4.45
N ALA A 122 -20.18 25.67 -3.45
CA ALA A 122 -21.34 25.90 -2.60
C ALA A 122 -21.19 27.19 -1.75
N ALA A 123 -20.01 27.43 -1.18
CA ALA A 123 -19.74 28.62 -0.38
C ALA A 123 -19.82 29.91 -1.22
N ARG A 124 -19.29 29.90 -2.45
CA ARG A 124 -19.39 31.05 -3.40
C ARG A 124 -20.83 31.32 -3.78
N ALA A 125 -21.62 30.30 -4.13
CA ALA A 125 -23.03 30.42 -4.43
C ALA A 125 -23.82 31.01 -3.24
N ALA A 126 -23.51 30.64 -2.02
CA ALA A 126 -24.11 31.19 -0.82
C ALA A 126 -23.74 32.64 -0.62
N ALA A 127 -22.48 33.05 -0.85
CA ALA A 127 -22.01 34.41 -0.77
C ALA A 127 -22.69 35.33 -1.82
N ASP A 128 -22.88 34.82 -3.05
CA ASP A 128 -23.52 35.56 -4.15
C ASP A 128 -25.03 35.75 -3.91
N SER A 129 -25.69 34.79 -3.24
CA SER A 129 -27.12 34.82 -2.93
C SER A 129 -27.45 35.56 -1.61
N ALA A 130 -26.46 35.95 -0.83
CA ALA A 130 -26.67 36.54 0.48
C ALA A 130 -27.28 37.94 0.42
N ALA A 131 -28.56 38.08 0.87
CA ALA A 131 -29.30 39.32 0.88
C ALA A 131 -28.97 40.25 2.08
N ARG A 132 -28.42 39.71 3.16
CA ARG A 132 -28.06 40.45 4.38
C ARG A 132 -26.55 40.57 4.51
N ALA A 133 -26.07 41.72 4.96
CA ALA A 133 -24.64 42.00 5.12
C ALA A 133 -23.95 41.01 6.11
N SER A 134 -24.62 40.64 7.19
CA SER A 134 -24.07 39.65 8.14
C SER A 134 -23.92 38.25 7.53
N THR A 135 -24.94 37.78 6.78
CA THR A 135 -24.88 36.50 6.07
C THR A 135 -23.81 36.48 5.01
N LYS A 136 -23.63 37.65 4.32
CA LYS A 136 -22.58 37.77 3.33
C LYS A 136 -21.19 37.74 3.94
N ALA A 137 -20.95 38.41 5.05
CA ALA A 137 -19.67 38.38 5.77
C ALA A 137 -19.30 36.99 6.24
N ASP A 138 -20.26 36.22 6.77
CA ASP A 138 -20.05 34.83 7.16
C ASP A 138 -19.74 33.92 5.96
N ALA A 139 -20.46 34.12 4.83
CA ALA A 139 -20.21 33.37 3.61
C ALA A 139 -18.84 33.68 3.01
N ASP A 140 -18.45 34.95 2.95
CA ASP A 140 -17.13 35.39 2.46
C ASP A 140 -15.99 34.81 3.33
N PHE A 141 -16.19 34.76 4.66
CA PHE A 141 -15.24 34.10 5.57
C PHE A 141 -15.10 32.61 5.24
N VAL A 142 -16.22 31.89 5.04
CA VAL A 142 -16.19 30.47 4.68
C VAL A 142 -15.51 30.26 3.34
N VAL A 143 -15.80 31.09 2.32
CA VAL A 143 -15.13 31.03 1.01
C VAL A 143 -13.63 31.17 1.18
N GLU A 144 -13.13 32.17 1.92
CA GLU A 144 -11.70 32.37 2.14
C GLU A 144 -11.04 31.11 2.75
N ARG A 145 -11.69 30.52 3.75
CA ARG A 145 -11.16 29.33 4.45
C ARG A 145 -11.15 28.09 3.56
N VAL A 146 -12.21 27.86 2.80
CA VAL A 146 -12.33 26.70 1.91
C VAL A 146 -11.34 26.80 0.74
N VAL A 147 -11.15 28.01 0.18
CA VAL A 147 -10.12 28.25 -0.86
C VAL A 147 -8.73 27.90 -0.34
N ARG A 148 -8.36 28.41 0.85
CA ARG A 148 -7.06 28.07 1.45
C ARG A 148 -6.89 26.57 1.71
N LEU A 149 -7.95 25.87 2.15
CA LEU A 149 -7.93 24.42 2.32
C LEU A 149 -7.73 23.73 0.96
N GLY A 150 -8.40 24.19 -0.09
CA GLY A 150 -8.22 23.70 -1.46
C GLY A 150 -6.80 23.87 -1.97
N ASP A 151 -6.16 25.02 -1.67
CA ASP A 151 -4.75 25.25 -2.04
C ASP A 151 -3.82 24.24 -1.36
N ILE A 152 -4.02 23.97 -0.07
CA ILE A 152 -3.22 22.97 0.66
C ILE A 152 -3.38 21.58 0.03
N CYS A 153 -4.61 21.16 -0.30
CA CYS A 153 -4.86 19.88 -0.94
C CYS A 153 -4.18 19.77 -2.31
N ARG A 154 -4.27 20.81 -3.15
CA ARG A 154 -3.62 20.88 -4.48
C ARG A 154 -2.09 20.85 -4.38
N ILE A 155 -1.53 21.56 -3.40
CA ILE A 155 -0.08 21.50 -3.13
C ILE A 155 0.33 20.08 -2.74
N GLY A 156 -0.43 19.43 -1.85
CA GLY A 156 -0.19 18.03 -1.45
C GLY A 156 -0.23 17.07 -2.65
N GLU A 157 -1.21 17.21 -3.53
CA GLU A 157 -1.34 16.41 -4.76
C GLU A 157 -0.11 16.63 -5.69
N THR A 158 0.27 17.88 -5.91
CA THR A 158 1.44 18.23 -6.73
C THR A 158 2.74 17.66 -6.14
N MET A 159 2.93 17.77 -4.83
CA MET A 159 4.10 17.21 -4.16
C MET A 159 4.16 15.68 -4.27
N LEU A 160 3.02 15.01 -4.14
CA LEU A 160 2.93 13.57 -4.31
C LEU A 160 3.26 13.15 -5.74
N ASP A 161 2.74 13.86 -6.76
CA ASP A 161 3.04 13.60 -8.17
C ASP A 161 4.53 13.81 -8.48
N MET A 162 5.16 14.86 -7.94
CA MET A 162 6.59 15.07 -8.06
C MET A 162 7.40 13.94 -7.42
N LEU A 163 7.01 13.51 -6.22
CA LEU A 163 7.68 12.40 -5.52
C LEU A 163 7.58 11.10 -6.33
N LEU A 164 6.40 10.77 -6.82
CA LEU A 164 6.16 9.58 -7.64
C LEU A 164 6.92 9.66 -8.97
N GLY A 165 6.97 10.81 -9.61
CA GLY A 165 7.75 11.03 -10.82
C GLY A 165 9.24 10.81 -10.61
N GLN A 166 9.79 11.25 -9.49
CA GLN A 166 11.20 11.02 -9.15
C GLN A 166 11.48 9.56 -8.77
N LEU A 167 10.58 8.89 -8.06
CA LEU A 167 10.70 7.48 -7.70
C LEU A 167 10.76 6.57 -8.94
N THR A 168 10.12 6.96 -10.03
CA THR A 168 10.17 6.22 -11.30
C THR A 168 11.44 6.50 -12.13
N LEU A 169 12.06 7.67 -11.94
CA LEU A 169 13.20 8.12 -12.76
C LEU A 169 14.57 7.82 -12.14
N ASP A 170 14.72 7.69 -10.84
CA ASP A 170 16.04 7.59 -10.20
C ASP A 170 16.09 6.75 -8.92
N VAL A 171 15.62 5.50 -9.02
CA VAL A 171 15.74 4.50 -7.93
C VAL A 171 17.21 4.30 -7.51
N GLY A 172 18.18 4.47 -8.42
CA GLY A 172 19.61 4.33 -8.16
C GLY A 172 20.12 5.40 -7.18
N ARG A 173 19.89 6.67 -7.46
CA ARG A 173 20.36 7.79 -6.65
C ARG A 173 19.77 7.83 -5.24
N PHE A 174 18.47 7.52 -5.10
CA PHE A 174 17.82 7.46 -3.78
C PHE A 174 18.39 6.32 -2.92
N ARG A 175 18.70 5.19 -3.54
CA ARG A 175 19.35 4.05 -2.86
C ARG A 175 20.74 4.44 -2.33
N ASP A 176 21.51 5.19 -3.09
CA ASP A 176 22.84 5.66 -2.69
C ASP A 176 22.77 6.67 -1.54
N VAL A 177 21.81 7.58 -1.56
CA VAL A 177 21.61 8.58 -0.49
C VAL A 177 21.18 7.93 0.83
N LEU A 178 20.30 6.94 0.79
CA LEU A 178 19.82 6.26 2.00
C LEU A 178 20.71 5.11 2.45
N LYS A 179 21.78 4.78 1.73
CA LYS A 179 22.68 3.64 2.01
C LYS A 179 21.90 2.32 2.21
N VAL A 180 20.76 2.18 1.55
CA VAL A 180 19.96 0.95 1.62
C VAL A 180 20.63 -0.11 0.76
N ALA A 181 20.93 -1.25 1.35
CA ALA A 181 21.50 -2.39 0.61
C ALA A 181 20.56 -2.79 -0.57
N PRO A 182 21.13 -3.21 -1.71
CA PRO A 182 20.31 -3.69 -2.82
C PRO A 182 19.45 -4.86 -2.35
N PRO A 183 18.21 -4.98 -2.85
CA PRO A 183 17.36 -6.12 -2.51
C PRO A 183 18.11 -7.40 -2.87
N THR A 184 18.12 -8.34 -1.94
CA THR A 184 18.61 -9.68 -2.23
C THR A 184 17.68 -10.25 -3.31
N PRO A 185 18.18 -10.70 -4.46
CA PRO A 185 17.33 -11.26 -5.48
C PRO A 185 16.53 -12.41 -4.86
N SER A 186 15.22 -12.30 -4.88
CA SER A 186 14.35 -13.42 -4.50
C SER A 186 14.71 -14.60 -5.39
N PRO A 187 14.85 -15.83 -4.86
CA PRO A 187 15.09 -17.00 -5.69
C PRO A 187 14.01 -17.00 -6.78
N GLU A 188 14.43 -17.07 -8.04
CA GLU A 188 13.49 -17.10 -9.17
C GLU A 188 12.43 -18.17 -8.88
N PRO A 189 11.14 -17.82 -8.90
CA PRO A 189 10.10 -18.83 -8.75
C PRO A 189 10.33 -19.86 -9.86
N LYS A 190 10.38 -21.15 -9.52
CA LYS A 190 10.47 -22.22 -10.51
C LYS A 190 9.19 -22.22 -11.34
N ILE A 191 9.12 -21.29 -12.29
CA ILE A 191 7.98 -21.14 -13.20
C ILE A 191 7.92 -22.40 -14.05
N ALA A 192 6.83 -23.16 -13.91
CA ALA A 192 6.59 -24.30 -14.79
C ALA A 192 6.37 -23.79 -16.22
N PRO A 193 6.99 -24.38 -17.23
CA PRO A 193 6.64 -24.09 -18.60
C PRO A 193 5.15 -24.39 -18.84
N PRO A 194 4.48 -23.61 -19.72
CA PRO A 194 3.06 -23.79 -19.98
C PRO A 194 2.78 -25.23 -20.38
N VAL A 195 1.78 -25.83 -19.71
CA VAL A 195 1.30 -27.18 -20.05
C VAL A 195 0.83 -27.14 -21.49
N ARG A 196 1.56 -27.79 -22.40
CA ARG A 196 1.08 -28.03 -23.76
C ARG A 196 -0.21 -28.83 -23.68
N ASP A 197 -1.31 -28.22 -24.07
CA ASP A 197 -2.62 -28.87 -24.20
C ASP A 197 -2.52 -30.01 -25.23
N GLN A 198 -2.42 -31.25 -24.75
CA GLN A 198 -2.39 -32.45 -25.61
C GLN A 198 -3.78 -32.88 -26.09
N ARG A 199 -4.83 -32.05 -25.93
CA ARG A 199 -6.20 -32.38 -26.34
C ARG A 199 -6.55 -31.98 -27.78
N ARG A 200 -5.58 -31.71 -28.67
CA ARG A 200 -5.85 -31.51 -30.08
C ARG A 200 -5.24 -32.61 -30.96
N ARG A 201 -5.41 -33.86 -30.62
CA ARG A 201 -5.28 -34.98 -31.55
C ARG A 201 -6.17 -36.15 -31.09
N ARG A 202 -7.42 -36.09 -31.40
CA ARG A 202 -8.29 -37.24 -31.77
C ARG A 202 -9.48 -36.69 -32.54
#